data_8935c3c4e05297c9749433b10a5e5490
#
_entry.id   8935c3c4e05297c9749433b10a5e5490
#
_cell.length_a   1.000
_cell.length_b   1.000
_cell.length_c   1.000
_cell.angle_alpha   90.00
_cell.angle_beta   90.00
_cell.angle_gamma   90.00
#
_symmetry.space_group_name_H-M   'P 1'
#
loop_
_entity.id
_entity.type
_entity.pdbx_description
1 polymer ?
#
loop_
_entity_poly.entity_id
_entity_poly.type
_entity_poly.pdbx_seq_one_letter_code
_entity_poly.pdbx_strand_id
1 'polypeptide(L)'
;MKNKLFAMTIAVCSIMALASCDSSDSTSSNSVAESEEMTSELVEFDTDKTIKVYTRDTNSGTRDGFMSKIGFEEAVKDNSVLVDEIAEATGNGDMIEKIKNDEYGIGYISLSTLDDSGCKGLKYEGVDPTIANVKNGSYGLYRNFNYCVRTDFGTNTSVGQIVNAFVSFLGTTEAKTTMIAEKGILEITGNEPTWASIKDQFPIATEDNSNVTVRFGGSTSVEGVAKALTEQFSPLCGNFIANHNHQGSGSAYKGTQGTAEDLDVGFLSRELKLTSSEAAVSGSYGKLCIDAIVTVVNQVNSYEATTAAAIKSIYSGEKTLWSDVIA
;
A
#
# COMPACT_ATOMS: atom_id res chain seq x y z
N MET A 1 12.52 6.07 45.00
CA MET A 1 11.93 7.26 45.66
C MET A 1 11.60 8.30 44.63
N LYS A 2 10.35 8.81 44.70
CA LYS A 2 9.71 9.93 43.98
C LYS A 2 9.14 9.62 42.59
N ASN A 3 7.88 9.15 42.65
CA ASN A 3 6.86 9.26 41.61
C ASN A 3 6.57 10.73 41.32
N LYS A 4 6.44 11.09 40.06
CA LYS A 4 5.72 12.32 39.65
C LYS A 4 4.54 11.92 38.76
N LEU A 5 3.39 11.95 39.37
CA LEU A 5 2.07 11.90 38.76
C LEU A 5 1.80 13.26 38.10
N PHE A 6 1.47 13.28 36.81
CA PHE A 6 1.01 14.51 36.14
C PHE A 6 -0.53 14.41 36.00
N ALA A 7 -1.22 15.21 36.81
CA ALA A 7 -2.67 15.34 36.75
C ALA A 7 -3.05 16.38 35.69
N MET A 8 -3.88 15.98 34.73
CA MET A 8 -4.45 16.86 33.69
C MET A 8 -5.76 17.42 34.19
N THR A 9 -5.79 18.70 34.46
CA THR A 9 -6.96 19.45 34.96
C THR A 9 -7.86 19.84 33.78
N ILE A 10 -9.09 19.35 33.78
CA ILE A 10 -10.13 19.76 32.81
C ILE A 10 -10.81 21.02 33.40
N ALA A 11 -10.70 22.14 32.69
CA ALA A 11 -11.43 23.36 33.01
C ALA A 11 -12.83 23.33 32.38
N VAL A 12 -13.86 23.24 33.20
CA VAL A 12 -15.27 23.43 32.81
C VAL A 12 -15.60 24.89 32.93
N CYS A 13 -15.86 25.57 31.83
CA CYS A 13 -16.40 26.94 31.84
C CYS A 13 -17.93 26.89 31.99
N SER A 14 -18.42 27.23 33.19
CA SER A 14 -19.86 27.48 33.46
C SER A 14 -20.17 28.94 33.12
N ILE A 15 -21.08 29.17 32.21
CA ILE A 15 -21.65 30.51 31.93
C ILE A 15 -22.88 30.70 32.82
N MET A 16 -22.78 31.60 33.78
CA MET A 16 -23.95 32.07 34.55
C MET A 16 -24.65 33.19 33.77
N ALA A 17 -25.92 32.99 33.50
CA ALA A 17 -26.83 34.03 33.04
C ALA A 17 -27.38 34.81 34.26
N LEU A 18 -27.15 36.12 34.28
CA LEU A 18 -27.80 37.05 35.21
C LEU A 18 -29.07 37.58 34.57
N ALA A 19 -30.20 37.28 35.20
CA ALA A 19 -31.47 37.88 34.88
C ALA A 19 -31.56 39.22 35.63
N SER A 20 -31.85 40.29 34.91
CA SER A 20 -32.33 41.56 35.50
C SER A 20 -33.69 41.86 34.88
N CYS A 21 -34.73 41.90 35.72
CA CYS A 21 -36.06 42.43 35.41
C CYS A 21 -36.01 43.95 35.49
N ASP A 22 -36.51 44.64 34.46
CA ASP A 22 -37.30 45.84 34.69
C ASP A 22 -38.38 45.98 33.59
N SER A 23 -39.54 46.43 34.03
CA SER A 23 -40.84 46.47 33.35
C SER A 23 -41.04 47.79 32.62
N SER A 24 -41.56 47.77 31.41
CA SER A 24 -42.73 48.55 30.96
C SER A 24 -42.96 48.43 29.43
N ASP A 25 -44.08 47.85 29.17
CA ASP A 25 -45.17 48.19 28.24
C ASP A 25 -44.93 48.44 26.73
N SER A 26 -45.75 47.66 26.03
CA SER A 26 -46.50 47.86 24.78
C SER A 26 -45.91 47.57 23.38
N THR A 27 -46.76 46.81 22.73
CA THR A 27 -47.05 46.60 21.28
C THR A 27 -46.29 45.55 20.49
N SER A 28 -47.03 44.44 20.36
CA SER A 28 -47.21 43.55 19.19
C SER A 28 -46.38 43.79 17.95
N SER A 29 -45.53 42.84 17.65
CA SER A 29 -45.43 42.25 16.29
C SER A 29 -44.82 40.85 16.37
N ASN A 30 -45.65 39.90 16.01
CA ASN A 30 -45.31 38.49 15.87
C ASN A 30 -44.33 38.32 14.69
N SER A 31 -43.05 38.11 14.96
CA SER A 31 -42.14 37.54 13.99
C SER A 31 -41.82 36.13 14.45
N VAL A 32 -42.49 35.16 13.86
CA VAL A 32 -42.13 33.75 13.91
C VAL A 32 -40.74 33.64 13.28
N ALA A 33 -39.75 33.40 14.10
CA ALA A 33 -38.43 32.94 13.59
C ALA A 33 -38.64 31.50 13.11
N GLU A 34 -38.82 31.34 11.83
CA GLU A 34 -38.68 30.07 11.13
C GLU A 34 -37.24 29.62 11.34
N SER A 35 -37.06 28.62 12.20
CA SER A 35 -35.82 27.85 12.23
C SER A 35 -35.75 27.10 10.89
N GLU A 36 -34.97 27.61 9.96
CA GLU A 36 -34.55 26.83 8.79
C GLU A 36 -33.76 25.62 9.32
N GLU A 37 -34.46 24.49 9.43
CA GLU A 37 -33.83 23.19 9.48
C GLU A 37 -33.05 23.04 8.14
N MET A 38 -31.74 23.26 8.17
CA MET A 38 -30.85 22.85 7.11
C MET A 38 -30.91 21.32 7.04
N THR A 39 -31.88 20.79 6.33
CA THR A 39 -31.81 19.43 5.81
C THR A 39 -30.66 19.45 4.81
N SER A 40 -29.49 18.89 5.21
CA SER A 40 -28.49 18.51 4.25
C SER A 40 -29.14 17.46 3.35
N GLU A 41 -29.56 17.85 2.16
CA GLU A 41 -29.87 16.87 1.10
C GLU A 41 -28.63 15.99 0.98
N LEU A 42 -28.78 14.71 1.30
CA LEU A 42 -27.79 13.70 0.96
C LEU A 42 -27.75 13.68 -0.59
N VAL A 43 -26.71 14.26 -1.16
CA VAL A 43 -26.50 14.20 -2.60
C VAL A 43 -26.32 12.73 -2.94
N GLU A 44 -27.33 12.14 -3.56
CA GLU A 44 -27.29 10.75 -4.01
C GLU A 44 -26.25 10.62 -5.11
N PHE A 45 -25.45 9.55 -5.06
CA PHE A 45 -24.42 9.27 -6.08
C PHE A 45 -25.08 9.06 -7.44
N ASP A 46 -24.67 9.88 -8.44
CA ASP A 46 -25.25 9.85 -9.80
C ASP A 46 -24.67 8.67 -10.59
N THR A 47 -25.46 7.60 -10.74
CA THR A 47 -25.07 6.39 -11.44
C THR A 47 -25.04 6.53 -12.97
N ASP A 48 -25.61 7.58 -13.54
CA ASP A 48 -25.59 7.83 -15.00
C ASP A 48 -24.27 8.50 -15.47
N LYS A 49 -23.35 8.71 -14.56
CA LYS A 49 -22.01 9.22 -14.87
C LYS A 49 -21.08 8.14 -15.41
N THR A 50 -20.19 8.59 -16.29
CA THR A 50 -19.14 7.76 -16.87
C THR A 50 -18.14 7.34 -15.79
N ILE A 51 -17.77 6.05 -15.78
CA ILE A 51 -16.71 5.50 -14.94
C ILE A 51 -15.38 6.04 -15.42
N LYS A 52 -14.63 6.72 -14.55
CA LYS A 52 -13.24 7.11 -14.81
C LYS A 52 -12.27 6.04 -14.34
N VAL A 53 -11.58 5.43 -15.30
CA VAL A 53 -10.74 4.26 -15.03
C VAL A 53 -9.29 4.68 -14.84
N TYR A 54 -8.71 4.32 -13.70
CA TYR A 54 -7.31 4.53 -13.37
C TYR A 54 -6.57 3.20 -13.34
N THR A 55 -5.40 3.16 -13.97
CA THR A 55 -4.52 1.99 -13.94
C THR A 55 -3.13 2.37 -13.46
N ARG A 56 -2.26 1.39 -13.31
CA ARG A 56 -0.83 1.59 -13.07
C ARG A 56 -0.07 1.47 -14.38
N ASP A 57 1.13 2.00 -14.43
CA ASP A 57 2.04 1.81 -15.55
C ASP A 57 2.39 0.34 -15.80
N THR A 58 2.94 0.05 -16.97
CA THR A 58 3.28 -1.34 -17.37
C THR A 58 4.47 -1.96 -16.64
N ASN A 59 5.21 -1.20 -15.82
CA ASN A 59 6.26 -1.72 -14.93
C ASN A 59 5.71 -2.11 -13.56
N SER A 60 4.45 -1.77 -13.27
CA SER A 60 3.83 -2.04 -11.98
C SER A 60 3.55 -3.53 -11.79
N GLY A 61 4.09 -4.10 -10.71
CA GLY A 61 3.71 -5.45 -10.26
C GLY A 61 2.29 -5.52 -9.73
N THR A 62 1.69 -4.39 -9.30
CA THR A 62 0.28 -4.33 -8.89
C THR A 62 -0.63 -4.49 -10.10
N ARG A 63 -0.31 -3.81 -11.21
CA ARG A 63 -1.03 -4.00 -12.47
C ARG A 63 -0.90 -5.45 -12.97
N ASP A 64 0.32 -5.97 -12.96
CA ASP A 64 0.58 -7.36 -13.38
C ASP A 64 -0.32 -8.35 -12.59
N GLY A 65 -0.27 -8.27 -11.26
CA GLY A 65 -1.10 -9.12 -10.40
C GLY A 65 -2.60 -8.89 -10.54
N PHE A 66 -3.05 -7.64 -10.67
CA PHE A 66 -4.46 -7.28 -10.80
C PHE A 66 -5.05 -7.79 -12.12
N MET A 67 -4.42 -7.42 -13.24
CA MET A 67 -4.92 -7.79 -14.57
C MET A 67 -4.89 -9.29 -14.80
N SER A 68 -3.83 -9.99 -14.34
CA SER A 68 -3.77 -11.46 -14.42
C SER A 68 -4.87 -12.11 -13.57
N LYS A 69 -5.12 -11.63 -12.36
CA LYS A 69 -6.12 -12.23 -11.46
C LYS A 69 -7.57 -12.05 -11.94
N ILE A 70 -7.86 -10.99 -12.68
CA ILE A 70 -9.18 -10.77 -13.29
C ILE A 70 -9.32 -11.42 -14.69
N GLY A 71 -8.30 -12.18 -15.14
CA GLY A 71 -8.30 -12.84 -16.46
C GLY A 71 -8.20 -11.86 -17.64
N PHE A 72 -7.43 -10.77 -17.47
CA PHE A 72 -7.18 -9.77 -18.52
C PHE A 72 -5.68 -9.65 -18.80
N GLU A 73 -5.06 -10.79 -19.20
CA GLU A 73 -3.60 -10.92 -19.38
C GLU A 73 -3.00 -9.93 -20.38
N GLU A 74 -3.74 -9.61 -21.46
CA GLU A 74 -3.30 -8.67 -22.49
C GLU A 74 -3.05 -7.28 -21.88
N ALA A 75 -3.90 -6.87 -20.95
CA ALA A 75 -3.83 -5.58 -20.28
C ALA A 75 -2.64 -5.44 -19.32
N VAL A 76 -1.90 -6.52 -19.03
CA VAL A 76 -0.69 -6.44 -18.18
C VAL A 76 0.37 -5.52 -18.79
N LYS A 77 0.54 -5.56 -20.13
CA LYS A 77 1.59 -4.82 -20.84
C LYS A 77 1.10 -3.94 -21.98
N ASP A 78 -0.18 -4.00 -22.31
CA ASP A 78 -0.76 -3.28 -23.43
C ASP A 78 -1.90 -2.37 -22.96
N ASN A 79 -1.77 -1.07 -23.19
CA ASN A 79 -2.82 -0.09 -22.90
C ASN A 79 -3.86 -0.03 -24.01
N SER A 80 -3.54 -0.49 -25.22
CA SER A 80 -4.47 -0.40 -26.36
C SER A 80 -5.71 -1.29 -26.23
N VAL A 81 -5.67 -2.26 -25.29
CA VAL A 81 -6.82 -3.13 -24.97
C VAL A 81 -7.68 -2.58 -23.83
N LEU A 82 -7.27 -1.47 -23.23
CA LEU A 82 -7.99 -0.82 -22.13
C LEU A 82 -8.94 0.24 -22.69
N VAL A 83 -9.90 0.64 -21.86
CA VAL A 83 -10.84 1.73 -22.19
C VAL A 83 -10.11 3.00 -22.66
N ASP A 84 -10.68 3.70 -23.63
CA ASP A 84 -10.18 5.00 -24.06
C ASP A 84 -10.10 5.98 -22.87
N GLU A 85 -9.15 6.91 -22.92
CA GLU A 85 -8.92 7.92 -21.86
C GLU A 85 -8.52 7.35 -20.50
N ILE A 86 -8.01 6.09 -20.45
CA ILE A 86 -7.49 5.55 -19.20
C ILE A 86 -6.32 6.38 -18.68
N ALA A 87 -6.31 6.70 -17.38
CA ALA A 87 -5.23 7.46 -16.76
C ALA A 87 -4.31 6.56 -15.95
N GLU A 88 -2.99 6.71 -16.15
CA GLU A 88 -1.99 5.97 -15.39
C GLU A 88 -1.65 6.65 -14.06
N ALA A 89 -1.44 5.84 -13.03
CA ALA A 89 -0.91 6.23 -11.73
C ALA A 89 0.49 5.64 -11.53
N THR A 90 1.42 6.44 -11.04
CA THR A 90 2.83 6.07 -10.88
C THR A 90 3.08 5.18 -9.66
N GLY A 91 2.18 5.19 -8.66
CA GLY A 91 2.29 4.42 -7.42
C GLY A 91 0.97 4.28 -6.68
N ASN A 92 0.98 3.63 -5.50
CA ASN A 92 -0.20 3.60 -4.64
C ASN A 92 -0.62 5.01 -4.20
N GLY A 93 0.35 5.87 -3.82
CA GLY A 93 0.06 7.24 -3.40
C GLY A 93 -0.64 8.07 -4.49
N ASP A 94 -0.13 8.03 -5.73
CA ASP A 94 -0.75 8.73 -6.86
C ASP A 94 -2.15 8.14 -7.20
N MET A 95 -2.33 6.82 -7.11
CA MET A 95 -3.64 6.19 -7.28
C MET A 95 -4.63 6.67 -6.21
N ILE A 96 -4.20 6.72 -4.95
CA ILE A 96 -5.02 7.19 -3.83
C ILE A 96 -5.47 8.64 -4.07
N GLU A 97 -4.55 9.53 -4.44
CA GLU A 97 -4.89 10.93 -4.70
C GLU A 97 -5.86 11.10 -5.88
N LYS A 98 -5.70 10.32 -6.96
CA LYS A 98 -6.62 10.32 -8.09
C LYS A 98 -8.03 9.89 -7.67
N ILE A 99 -8.15 8.78 -6.93
CA ILE A 99 -9.45 8.26 -6.49
C ILE A 99 -10.13 9.18 -5.46
N LYS A 100 -9.38 9.78 -4.53
CA LYS A 100 -9.93 10.74 -3.57
C LYS A 100 -10.52 11.98 -4.23
N ASN A 101 -9.94 12.42 -5.32
CA ASN A 101 -10.32 13.64 -6.02
C ASN A 101 -11.29 13.39 -7.20
N ASP A 102 -11.73 12.15 -7.41
CA ASP A 102 -12.66 11.79 -8.49
C ASP A 102 -13.77 10.87 -7.94
N GLU A 103 -14.98 11.43 -7.77
CA GLU A 103 -16.15 10.70 -7.27
C GLU A 103 -16.53 9.50 -8.15
N TYR A 104 -16.24 9.59 -9.44
CA TYR A 104 -16.56 8.57 -10.45
C TYR A 104 -15.37 7.70 -10.82
N GLY A 105 -14.27 7.83 -10.07
CA GLY A 105 -13.04 7.09 -10.28
C GLY A 105 -13.10 5.65 -9.76
N ILE A 106 -12.46 4.73 -10.50
CA ILE A 106 -12.15 3.36 -10.06
C ILE A 106 -10.68 3.07 -10.29
N GLY A 107 -10.04 2.42 -9.33
CA GLY A 107 -8.63 2.04 -9.39
C GLY A 107 -8.33 0.86 -8.49
N TYR A 108 -7.05 0.62 -8.22
CA TYR A 108 -6.62 -0.46 -7.33
C TYR A 108 -5.30 -0.11 -6.62
N ILE A 109 -5.21 -0.55 -5.37
CA ILE A 109 -4.06 -0.31 -4.48
C ILE A 109 -3.68 -1.58 -3.72
N SER A 110 -2.55 -1.55 -3.00
CA SER A 110 -2.20 -2.57 -2.02
C SER A 110 -3.09 -2.48 -0.78
N LEU A 111 -3.51 -3.62 -0.23
CA LEU A 111 -4.27 -3.69 1.02
C LEU A 111 -3.55 -2.99 2.18
N SER A 112 -2.21 -3.06 2.20
CA SER A 112 -1.41 -2.41 3.23
C SER A 112 -1.61 -0.89 3.33
N THR A 113 -2.07 -0.25 2.25
CA THR A 113 -2.30 1.20 2.19
C THR A 113 -3.77 1.60 2.32
N LEU A 114 -4.71 0.64 2.38
CA LEU A 114 -6.15 0.91 2.30
C LEU A 114 -6.65 1.73 3.49
N ASP A 115 -6.31 1.35 4.73
CA ASP A 115 -6.85 1.99 5.94
C ASP A 115 -6.52 3.48 6.03
N ASP A 116 -5.33 3.86 5.54
CA ASP A 116 -4.83 5.23 5.56
C ASP A 116 -5.13 5.99 4.25
N SER A 117 -5.74 5.31 3.26
CA SER A 117 -5.97 5.87 1.92
C SER A 117 -7.07 6.92 1.87
N GLY A 118 -8.09 6.81 2.74
CA GLY A 118 -9.33 7.56 2.60
C GLY A 118 -10.17 7.17 1.38
N CYS A 119 -9.85 6.06 0.71
CA CYS A 119 -10.66 5.47 -0.36
C CYS A 119 -11.57 4.37 0.21
N LYS A 120 -12.64 4.05 -0.53
CA LYS A 120 -13.48 2.90 -0.23
C LYS A 120 -12.97 1.66 -0.96
N GLY A 121 -12.61 0.61 -0.21
CA GLY A 121 -12.26 -0.70 -0.74
C GLY A 121 -13.50 -1.53 -1.06
N LEU A 122 -13.58 -2.09 -2.26
CA LEU A 122 -14.69 -2.91 -2.69
C LEU A 122 -14.52 -4.37 -2.25
N LYS A 123 -15.63 -5.04 -1.93
CA LYS A 123 -15.66 -6.49 -1.86
C LYS A 123 -15.32 -7.08 -3.24
N TYR A 124 -14.56 -8.15 -3.23
CA TYR A 124 -14.23 -8.90 -4.44
C TYR A 124 -14.86 -10.31 -4.37
N GLU A 125 -15.69 -10.67 -5.36
CA GLU A 125 -16.48 -11.91 -5.36
C GLU A 125 -17.27 -12.08 -4.05
N GLY A 126 -17.82 -10.98 -3.51
CA GLY A 126 -18.58 -10.96 -2.27
C GLY A 126 -17.75 -11.01 -0.97
N VAL A 127 -16.42 -11.05 -1.06
CA VAL A 127 -15.50 -11.15 0.09
C VAL A 127 -14.82 -9.82 0.38
N ASP A 128 -14.83 -9.41 1.65
CA ASP A 128 -14.17 -8.20 2.11
C ASP A 128 -12.63 -8.31 2.00
N PRO A 129 -11.93 -7.23 1.58
CA PRO A 129 -10.49 -7.19 1.49
C PRO A 129 -9.85 -7.05 2.89
N THR A 130 -9.75 -8.15 3.62
CA THR A 130 -9.16 -8.18 4.96
C THR A 130 -8.00 -9.17 5.05
N ILE A 131 -7.05 -8.90 5.96
CA ILE A 131 -5.95 -9.81 6.26
C ILE A 131 -6.46 -11.21 6.60
N ALA A 132 -7.56 -11.31 7.35
CA ALA A 132 -8.15 -12.60 7.74
C ALA A 132 -8.65 -13.38 6.52
N ASN A 133 -9.33 -12.71 5.57
CA ASN A 133 -9.85 -13.32 4.37
C ASN A 133 -8.76 -13.71 3.36
N VAL A 134 -7.63 -12.99 3.35
CA VAL A 134 -6.45 -13.40 2.58
C VAL A 134 -5.79 -14.62 3.20
N LYS A 135 -5.63 -14.66 4.53
CA LYS A 135 -5.02 -15.79 5.25
C LYS A 135 -5.82 -17.09 5.09
N ASN A 136 -7.13 -17.03 5.14
CA ASN A 136 -7.99 -18.22 4.97
C ASN A 136 -8.25 -18.59 3.51
N GLY A 137 -7.70 -17.82 2.55
CA GLY A 137 -7.81 -18.06 1.11
C GLY A 137 -9.15 -17.68 0.48
N SER A 138 -10.08 -17.04 1.21
CA SER A 138 -11.38 -16.62 0.65
C SER A 138 -11.27 -15.38 -0.23
N TYR A 139 -10.32 -14.45 0.04
CA TYR A 139 -10.07 -13.30 -0.81
C TYR A 139 -9.08 -13.60 -1.92
N GLY A 140 -9.51 -13.56 -3.18
CA GLY A 140 -8.77 -14.06 -4.34
C GLY A 140 -7.72 -13.12 -4.94
N LEU A 141 -7.82 -11.80 -4.73
CA LEU A 141 -6.88 -10.83 -5.28
C LEU A 141 -5.65 -10.67 -4.36
N TYR A 142 -4.86 -11.73 -4.20
CA TYR A 142 -3.61 -11.70 -3.43
C TYR A 142 -2.41 -12.02 -4.31
N ARG A 143 -1.22 -11.61 -3.84
CA ARG A 143 0.07 -11.80 -4.50
C ARG A 143 1.19 -11.95 -3.49
N ASN A 144 2.35 -12.47 -3.91
CA ASN A 144 3.54 -12.46 -3.08
C ASN A 144 4.31 -11.13 -3.25
N PHE A 145 4.83 -10.64 -2.13
CA PHE A 145 5.95 -9.72 -2.12
C PHE A 145 7.23 -10.54 -2.12
N ASN A 146 8.12 -10.22 -3.04
CA ASN A 146 9.37 -10.92 -3.26
C ASN A 146 10.54 -9.93 -3.26
N TYR A 147 11.75 -10.44 -3.15
CA TYR A 147 12.98 -9.68 -3.32
C TYR A 147 13.90 -10.39 -4.31
N CYS A 148 14.79 -9.63 -4.91
CA CYS A 148 16.01 -10.13 -5.57
C CYS A 148 17.18 -9.23 -5.20
N VAL A 149 18.39 -9.78 -5.22
CA VAL A 149 19.58 -9.03 -4.83
C VAL A 149 20.63 -9.07 -5.95
N ARG A 150 21.49 -8.08 -5.97
CA ARG A 150 22.69 -8.05 -6.81
C ARG A 150 23.57 -9.25 -6.47
N THR A 151 24.21 -9.81 -7.46
CA THR A 151 25.09 -10.98 -7.32
C THR A 151 26.57 -10.65 -7.55
N ASP A 152 26.85 -9.54 -8.25
CA ASP A 152 28.21 -9.03 -8.47
C ASP A 152 28.33 -7.61 -7.88
N PHE A 153 29.16 -7.47 -6.88
CA PHE A 153 29.46 -6.20 -6.21
C PHE A 153 30.84 -5.65 -6.61
N GLY A 154 31.55 -6.31 -7.51
CA GLY A 154 32.88 -5.93 -7.96
C GLY A 154 33.85 -5.76 -6.79
N THR A 155 34.42 -4.56 -6.64
CA THR A 155 35.32 -4.21 -5.54
C THR A 155 34.59 -3.77 -4.26
N ASN A 156 33.26 -3.55 -4.30
CA ASN A 156 32.49 -3.11 -3.13
C ASN A 156 32.00 -4.29 -2.30
N THR A 157 32.93 -4.94 -1.63
CA THR A 157 32.66 -6.15 -0.83
C THR A 157 31.83 -5.87 0.42
N SER A 158 31.93 -4.67 1.01
CA SER A 158 31.14 -4.28 2.20
C SER A 158 29.64 -4.23 1.87
N VAL A 159 29.23 -3.65 0.73
CA VAL A 159 27.83 -3.66 0.30
C VAL A 159 27.36 -5.10 0.13
N GLY A 160 28.12 -5.97 -0.52
CA GLY A 160 27.76 -7.37 -0.71
C GLY A 160 27.58 -8.12 0.60
N GLN A 161 28.46 -7.88 1.59
CA GLN A 161 28.37 -8.50 2.91
C GLN A 161 27.14 -7.99 3.69
N ILE A 162 26.82 -6.69 3.63
CA ILE A 162 25.61 -6.12 4.24
C ILE A 162 24.35 -6.69 3.59
N VAL A 163 24.30 -6.81 2.26
CA VAL A 163 23.17 -7.42 1.54
C VAL A 163 22.96 -8.88 1.95
N ASN A 164 24.03 -9.67 2.07
CA ASN A 164 23.94 -11.06 2.55
C ASN A 164 23.43 -11.15 3.98
N ALA A 165 23.89 -10.26 4.87
CA ALA A 165 23.40 -10.15 6.23
C ALA A 165 21.92 -9.75 6.28
N PHE A 166 21.52 -8.77 5.44
CA PHE A 166 20.12 -8.34 5.30
C PHE A 166 19.20 -9.48 4.82
N VAL A 167 19.60 -10.23 3.80
CA VAL A 167 18.82 -11.38 3.31
C VAL A 167 18.63 -12.42 4.43
N SER A 168 19.67 -12.68 5.22
CA SER A 168 19.57 -13.61 6.36
C SER A 168 18.68 -13.04 7.48
N PHE A 169 18.74 -11.72 7.71
CA PHE A 169 17.86 -11.03 8.65
C PHE A 169 16.37 -11.17 8.25
N LEU A 170 16.02 -11.14 6.95
CA LEU A 170 14.64 -11.31 6.50
C LEU A 170 13.98 -12.61 7.00
N GLY A 171 14.76 -13.65 7.31
CA GLY A 171 14.29 -14.92 7.88
C GLY A 171 14.07 -14.91 9.39
N THR A 172 14.45 -13.85 10.09
CA THR A 172 14.39 -13.77 11.56
C THR A 172 13.00 -13.45 12.09
N THR A 173 12.77 -13.76 13.37
CA THR A 173 11.52 -13.39 14.07
C THR A 173 11.31 -11.88 14.06
N GLU A 174 12.39 -11.10 14.26
CA GLU A 174 12.35 -9.64 14.28
C GLU A 174 11.85 -9.09 12.92
N ALA A 175 12.45 -9.53 11.81
CA ALA A 175 12.06 -9.09 10.47
C ALA A 175 10.63 -9.49 10.13
N LYS A 176 10.23 -10.73 10.46
CA LYS A 176 8.85 -11.18 10.24
C LYS A 176 7.84 -10.38 11.06
N THR A 177 8.18 -10.02 12.31
CA THR A 177 7.34 -9.16 13.15
C THR A 177 7.17 -7.78 12.52
N THR A 178 8.24 -7.19 11.99
CA THR A 178 8.19 -5.92 11.26
C THR A 178 7.32 -6.02 10.00
N MET A 179 7.46 -7.09 9.21
CA MET A 179 6.60 -7.30 8.05
C MET A 179 5.11 -7.37 8.42
N ILE A 180 4.77 -8.02 9.54
CA ILE A 180 3.38 -8.09 10.04
C ILE A 180 2.89 -6.71 10.52
N ALA A 181 3.72 -5.93 11.18
CA ALA A 181 3.40 -4.57 11.61
C ALA A 181 3.07 -3.66 10.40
N GLU A 182 3.78 -3.87 9.30
CA GLU A 182 3.55 -3.22 8.00
C GLU A 182 2.44 -3.90 7.17
N LYS A 183 1.54 -4.63 7.82
CA LYS A 183 0.39 -5.33 7.21
C LYS A 183 0.76 -6.42 6.19
N GLY A 184 2.01 -6.85 6.13
CA GLY A 184 2.44 -8.04 5.40
C GLY A 184 1.81 -9.30 5.99
N ILE A 185 1.31 -10.19 5.14
CA ILE A 185 0.60 -11.39 5.56
C ILE A 185 1.57 -12.57 5.51
N LEU A 186 1.92 -13.06 6.69
CA LEU A 186 2.78 -14.24 6.87
C LEU A 186 2.53 -14.87 8.25
N GLU A 187 3.14 -16.00 8.51
CA GLU A 187 3.10 -16.68 9.81
C GLU A 187 4.49 -16.68 10.48
N ILE A 188 4.49 -16.53 11.79
CA ILE A 188 5.65 -16.80 12.63
C ILE A 188 5.39 -18.14 13.32
N THR A 189 6.22 -19.14 12.99
CA THR A 189 6.03 -20.53 13.45
C THR A 189 6.68 -20.81 14.82
N GLY A 190 7.50 -19.84 15.31
CA GLY A 190 8.30 -19.99 16.53
C GLY A 190 9.62 -20.75 16.33
N ASN A 191 9.91 -21.17 15.09
CA ASN A 191 11.18 -21.84 14.74
C ASN A 191 12.16 -20.91 14.04
N GLU A 192 11.77 -19.65 13.79
CA GLU A 192 12.63 -18.65 13.17
C GLU A 192 13.79 -18.30 14.10
N PRO A 193 15.01 -18.15 13.57
CA PRO A 193 16.11 -17.65 14.37
C PRO A 193 15.84 -16.20 14.78
N THR A 194 16.44 -15.77 15.88
CA THR A 194 16.58 -14.34 16.19
C THR A 194 17.83 -13.79 15.51
N TRP A 195 17.85 -12.46 15.21
CA TRP A 195 19.08 -11.86 14.71
C TRP A 195 20.26 -12.09 15.64
N ALA A 196 20.05 -11.98 16.94
CA ALA A 196 21.07 -12.23 17.94
C ALA A 196 21.70 -13.64 17.84
N SER A 197 20.94 -14.64 17.40
CA SER A 197 21.42 -16.02 17.27
C SER A 197 22.23 -16.28 16.00
N ILE A 198 22.15 -15.41 14.99
CA ILE A 198 22.82 -15.60 13.69
C ILE A 198 23.86 -14.52 13.37
N LYS A 199 23.84 -13.37 14.04
CA LYS A 199 24.69 -12.20 13.75
C LYS A 199 26.18 -12.50 13.69
N ASP A 200 26.66 -13.43 14.49
CA ASP A 200 28.08 -13.78 14.55
C ASP A 200 28.57 -14.47 13.25
N GLN A 201 27.67 -14.88 12.37
CA GLN A 201 27.97 -15.35 11.02
C GLN A 201 28.31 -14.21 10.05
N PHE A 202 28.04 -12.96 10.45
CA PHE A 202 28.19 -11.76 9.63
C PHE A 202 29.12 -10.75 10.30
N PRO A 203 30.44 -10.89 10.19
CA PRO A 203 31.41 -9.97 10.83
C PRO A 203 31.16 -8.50 10.49
N ILE A 204 30.69 -8.21 9.27
CA ILE A 204 30.33 -6.86 8.80
C ILE A 204 29.31 -6.18 9.73
N ALA A 205 28.49 -6.93 10.46
CA ALA A 205 27.48 -6.37 11.36
C ALA A 205 28.11 -5.70 12.62
N THR A 206 29.39 -5.99 12.91
CA THR A 206 30.11 -5.40 14.04
C THR A 206 31.03 -4.24 13.62
N GLU A 207 31.13 -3.96 12.32
CA GLU A 207 31.93 -2.88 11.77
C GLU A 207 31.13 -1.56 11.72
N ASP A 208 31.82 -0.44 11.68
CA ASP A 208 31.20 0.86 11.39
C ASP A 208 30.93 0.97 9.88
N ASN A 209 29.67 0.84 9.48
CA ASN A 209 29.21 0.94 8.10
C ASN A 209 28.52 2.28 7.80
N SER A 210 28.65 3.29 8.65
CA SER A 210 27.95 4.57 8.52
C SER A 210 28.25 5.34 7.22
N ASN A 211 29.35 4.97 6.55
CA ASN A 211 29.72 5.53 5.23
C ASN A 211 29.39 4.59 4.06
N VAL A 212 28.76 3.44 4.31
CA VAL A 212 28.39 2.48 3.27
C VAL A 212 26.93 2.71 2.87
N THR A 213 26.69 2.99 1.59
CA THR A 213 25.33 3.13 1.06
C THR A 213 24.90 1.83 0.38
N VAL A 214 23.75 1.30 0.78
CA VAL A 214 23.06 0.18 0.13
C VAL A 214 21.81 0.71 -0.56
N ARG A 215 21.61 0.35 -1.83
CA ARG A 215 20.55 0.86 -2.70
C ARG A 215 19.40 -0.14 -2.76
N PHE A 216 18.25 0.29 -2.27
CA PHE A 216 17.00 -0.46 -2.23
C PHE A 216 15.98 0.15 -3.19
N GLY A 217 15.15 -0.67 -3.85
CA GLY A 217 14.15 -0.11 -4.74
C GLY A 217 13.21 -1.17 -5.32
N GLY A 218 12.53 -0.82 -6.40
CA GLY A 218 11.57 -1.71 -7.05
C GLY A 218 10.12 -1.32 -6.78
N SER A 219 9.30 -2.24 -6.32
CA SER A 219 7.87 -2.05 -6.14
C SER A 219 7.50 -0.96 -5.14
N THR A 220 6.64 -0.02 -5.54
CA THR A 220 6.04 0.98 -4.64
C THR A 220 5.07 0.38 -3.61
N SER A 221 4.53 -0.83 -3.86
CA SER A 221 3.68 -1.53 -2.89
C SER A 221 4.48 -2.16 -1.74
N VAL A 222 5.77 -2.44 -1.96
CA VAL A 222 6.65 -3.03 -0.94
C VAL A 222 7.41 -1.94 -0.18
N GLU A 223 7.34 -0.69 -0.60
CA GLU A 223 8.15 0.41 -0.08
C GLU A 223 8.05 0.57 1.44
N GLY A 224 6.84 0.55 2.02
CA GLY A 224 6.64 0.66 3.46
C GLY A 224 7.35 -0.48 4.21
N VAL A 225 7.10 -1.72 3.80
CA VAL A 225 7.76 -2.91 4.36
C VAL A 225 9.29 -2.82 4.22
N ALA A 226 9.79 -2.42 3.04
CA ALA A 226 11.22 -2.33 2.78
C ALA A 226 11.90 -1.27 3.68
N LYS A 227 11.29 -0.09 3.82
CA LYS A 227 11.80 0.98 4.69
C LYS A 227 11.83 0.56 6.15
N ALA A 228 10.73 0.00 6.67
CA ALA A 228 10.67 -0.48 8.05
C ALA A 228 11.73 -1.57 8.35
N LEU A 229 11.94 -2.50 7.41
CA LEU A 229 12.98 -3.53 7.54
C LEU A 229 14.38 -2.93 7.56
N THR A 230 14.67 -1.95 6.71
CA THR A 230 16.00 -1.31 6.67
C THR A 230 16.24 -0.39 7.86
N GLU A 231 15.22 0.33 8.33
CA GLU A 231 15.27 1.15 9.55
C GLU A 231 15.57 0.27 10.78
N GLN A 232 14.97 -0.92 10.87
CA GLN A 232 15.25 -1.86 11.93
C GLN A 232 16.65 -2.48 11.79
N PHE A 233 17.09 -2.83 10.57
CA PHE A 233 18.31 -3.58 10.36
C PHE A 233 19.57 -2.70 10.36
N SER A 234 19.51 -1.46 9.86
CA SER A 234 20.70 -0.60 9.76
C SER A 234 21.45 -0.44 11.11
N PRO A 235 20.77 -0.16 12.24
CA PRO A 235 21.46 -0.11 13.55
C PRO A 235 22.05 -1.46 14.00
N LEU A 236 21.52 -2.55 13.50
CA LEU A 236 22.01 -3.91 13.81
C LEU A 236 23.20 -4.32 12.94
N CYS A 237 23.53 -3.52 11.92
CA CYS A 237 24.60 -3.80 10.96
C CYS A 237 25.44 -2.54 10.68
N GLY A 238 25.95 -1.92 11.74
CA GLY A 238 26.93 -0.83 11.68
C GLY A 238 26.42 0.49 11.11
N ASN A 239 25.11 0.75 11.15
CA ASN A 239 24.46 1.99 10.74
C ASN A 239 24.67 2.37 9.25
N PHE A 240 24.66 1.39 8.35
CA PHE A 240 24.76 1.68 6.92
C PHE A 240 23.63 2.60 6.44
N ILE A 241 23.87 3.35 5.35
CA ILE A 241 22.88 4.25 4.75
C ILE A 241 21.98 3.45 3.81
N ALA A 242 20.69 3.34 4.13
CA ALA A 242 19.70 2.77 3.23
C ALA A 242 19.17 3.85 2.28
N ASN A 243 19.46 3.72 0.99
CA ASN A 243 18.95 4.62 -0.05
C ASN A 243 17.81 3.93 -0.80
N HIS A 244 16.60 4.49 -0.77
CA HIS A 244 15.39 3.94 -1.35
C HIS A 244 14.96 4.67 -2.63
N ASN A 245 14.72 3.90 -3.72
CA ASN A 245 14.18 4.39 -4.99
C ASN A 245 13.16 3.37 -5.56
N HIS A 246 11.88 3.56 -5.27
CA HIS A 246 10.81 2.65 -5.65
C HIS A 246 10.02 3.16 -6.87
N GLN A 247 10.23 2.53 -8.04
CA GLN A 247 9.65 2.93 -9.34
C GLN A 247 8.80 1.83 -10.00
N GLY A 248 8.48 0.77 -9.28
CA GLY A 248 7.71 -0.37 -9.78
C GLY A 248 8.54 -1.66 -9.82
N SER A 249 7.84 -2.81 -9.80
CA SER A 249 8.48 -4.14 -9.77
C SER A 249 9.39 -4.41 -10.97
N GLY A 250 9.13 -3.78 -12.12
CA GLY A 250 9.95 -3.93 -13.33
C GLY A 250 11.37 -3.40 -13.17
N SER A 251 11.63 -2.48 -12.23
CA SER A 251 12.98 -1.97 -11.96
C SER A 251 13.80 -2.89 -11.04
N ALA A 252 13.16 -3.79 -10.28
CA ALA A 252 13.86 -4.62 -9.30
C ALA A 252 14.93 -5.51 -9.92
N TYR A 253 14.55 -6.38 -10.87
CA TYR A 253 15.51 -7.25 -11.56
C TYR A 253 16.50 -6.45 -12.44
N LYS A 254 16.00 -5.44 -13.15
CA LYS A 254 16.87 -4.59 -14.01
C LYS A 254 17.96 -3.90 -13.19
N GLY A 255 17.59 -3.43 -11.98
CA GLY A 255 18.51 -2.71 -11.10
C GLY A 255 19.51 -3.63 -10.39
N THR A 256 19.15 -4.87 -10.10
CA THR A 256 20.02 -5.80 -9.34
C THR A 256 20.86 -6.72 -10.23
N GLN A 257 20.28 -7.32 -11.25
CA GLN A 257 20.94 -8.34 -12.10
C GLN A 257 20.74 -8.08 -13.61
N GLY A 258 20.02 -7.04 -13.97
CA GLY A 258 19.85 -6.61 -15.35
C GLY A 258 20.84 -5.53 -15.76
N THR A 259 20.47 -4.75 -16.77
CA THR A 259 21.37 -3.77 -17.40
C THR A 259 21.50 -2.44 -16.66
N ALA A 260 20.61 -2.11 -15.72
CA ALA A 260 20.65 -0.82 -15.03
C ALA A 260 21.68 -0.80 -13.88
N GLU A 261 21.81 -1.93 -13.15
CA GLU A 261 22.77 -2.12 -12.04
C GLU A 261 22.78 -0.99 -10.99
N ASP A 262 21.63 -0.35 -10.78
CA ASP A 262 21.48 0.80 -9.88
C ASP A 262 20.87 0.44 -8.52
N LEU A 263 20.51 -0.84 -8.30
CA LEU A 263 20.03 -1.39 -7.04
C LEU A 263 20.95 -2.50 -6.53
N ASP A 264 21.00 -2.63 -5.20
CA ASP A 264 21.67 -3.74 -4.52
C ASP A 264 20.64 -4.75 -4.01
N VAL A 265 19.43 -4.26 -3.62
CA VAL A 265 18.26 -5.06 -3.28
C VAL A 265 17.04 -4.52 -4.02
N GLY A 266 16.38 -5.37 -4.79
CA GLY A 266 15.18 -5.06 -5.54
C GLY A 266 13.96 -5.77 -4.95
N PHE A 267 12.83 -5.08 -4.85
CA PHE A 267 11.58 -5.63 -4.34
C PHE A 267 10.51 -5.71 -5.42
N LEU A 268 9.73 -6.81 -5.39
CA LEU A 268 8.67 -7.06 -6.35
C LEU A 268 7.35 -7.33 -5.63
N SER A 269 6.27 -6.85 -6.20
CA SER A 269 4.90 -7.18 -5.78
C SER A 269 4.21 -8.14 -6.76
N ARG A 270 4.99 -9.04 -7.32
CA ARG A 270 4.65 -10.17 -8.19
C ARG A 270 5.79 -11.18 -8.18
N GLU A 271 5.59 -12.31 -8.81
CA GLU A 271 6.67 -13.28 -9.03
C GLU A 271 7.72 -12.76 -10.04
N LEU A 272 8.95 -13.22 -9.89
CA LEU A 272 9.99 -13.05 -10.91
C LEU A 272 9.64 -13.89 -12.16
N LYS A 273 9.89 -13.34 -13.33
CA LYS A 273 9.66 -14.00 -14.63
C LYS A 273 10.87 -14.84 -15.02
N LEU A 274 11.22 -15.83 -14.19
CA LEU A 274 12.47 -16.61 -14.24
C LEU A 274 12.68 -17.34 -15.57
N THR A 275 11.61 -17.76 -16.23
CA THR A 275 11.68 -18.51 -17.50
C THR A 275 11.68 -17.63 -18.74
N SER A 276 11.64 -16.31 -18.58
CA SER A 276 11.55 -15.37 -19.71
C SER A 276 12.50 -14.18 -19.57
N SER A 277 12.04 -13.09 -18.95
CA SER A 277 12.75 -11.80 -18.98
C SER A 277 13.57 -11.52 -17.72
N GLU A 278 13.46 -12.32 -16.67
CA GLU A 278 14.09 -12.08 -15.36
C GLU A 278 14.75 -13.37 -14.85
N ALA A 279 15.80 -13.79 -15.57
CA ALA A 279 16.56 -15.02 -15.26
C ALA A 279 17.48 -14.81 -14.04
N ALA A 280 16.87 -14.53 -12.87
CA ALA A 280 17.62 -14.29 -11.65
C ALA A 280 18.43 -15.53 -11.22
N VAL A 281 19.63 -15.27 -10.70
CA VAL A 281 20.54 -16.31 -10.21
C VAL A 281 19.88 -17.06 -9.03
N SER A 282 19.99 -18.37 -9.03
CA SER A 282 19.46 -19.19 -7.93
C SER A 282 20.07 -18.78 -6.58
N GLY A 283 19.22 -18.59 -5.57
CA GLY A 283 19.63 -18.14 -4.23
C GLY A 283 19.74 -16.63 -4.07
N SER A 284 19.59 -15.84 -5.15
CA SER A 284 19.61 -14.38 -5.07
C SER A 284 18.22 -13.73 -5.00
N TYR A 285 17.19 -14.51 -4.81
CA TYR A 285 15.81 -14.04 -4.68
C TYR A 285 15.01 -14.90 -3.68
N GLY A 286 13.92 -14.34 -3.19
CA GLY A 286 13.03 -15.04 -2.27
C GLY A 286 11.74 -14.28 -2.00
N LYS A 287 10.87 -14.93 -1.22
CA LYS A 287 9.59 -14.39 -0.80
C LYS A 287 9.76 -13.63 0.52
N LEU A 288 9.06 -12.50 0.65
CA LEU A 288 8.92 -11.74 1.91
C LEU A 288 7.64 -12.14 2.65
N CYS A 289 6.50 -11.74 2.09
CA CYS A 289 5.18 -11.95 2.67
C CYS A 289 4.13 -12.00 1.56
N ILE A 290 2.86 -12.16 1.92
CA ILE A 290 1.72 -12.00 1.02
C ILE A 290 1.16 -10.59 1.21
N ASP A 291 0.63 -10.01 0.13
CA ASP A 291 -0.18 -8.80 0.09
C ASP A 291 -1.45 -9.05 -0.72
N ALA A 292 -2.47 -8.22 -0.53
CA ALA A 292 -3.65 -8.24 -1.37
C ALA A 292 -3.76 -6.98 -2.22
N ILE A 293 -4.46 -7.08 -3.34
CA ILE A 293 -4.80 -5.95 -4.20
C ILE A 293 -6.27 -5.64 -3.95
N VAL A 294 -6.60 -4.39 -3.72
CA VAL A 294 -7.95 -3.93 -3.43
C VAL A 294 -8.41 -3.00 -4.53
N THR A 295 -9.55 -3.32 -5.16
CA THR A 295 -10.24 -2.38 -6.03
C THR A 295 -10.83 -1.27 -5.16
N VAL A 296 -10.57 -0.01 -5.53
CA VAL A 296 -10.96 1.16 -4.75
C VAL A 296 -11.75 2.16 -5.56
N VAL A 297 -12.67 2.84 -4.89
CA VAL A 297 -13.44 3.96 -5.40
C VAL A 297 -13.43 5.11 -4.38
N ASN A 298 -13.96 6.27 -4.76
CA ASN A 298 -14.16 7.38 -3.84
C ASN A 298 -15.15 6.99 -2.72
N GLN A 299 -15.03 7.60 -1.55
CA GLN A 299 -15.89 7.34 -0.38
C GLN A 299 -17.39 7.58 -0.66
N VAL A 300 -17.72 8.57 -1.50
CA VAL A 300 -19.12 8.90 -1.85
C VAL A 300 -19.72 7.99 -2.92
N ASN A 301 -18.89 7.20 -3.61
CA ASN A 301 -19.36 6.26 -4.64
C ASN A 301 -20.23 5.16 -4.02
N SER A 302 -21.39 4.85 -4.58
CA SER A 302 -22.32 3.84 -4.05
C SER A 302 -21.95 2.40 -4.39
N TYR A 303 -20.93 2.15 -5.22
CA TYR A 303 -20.46 0.81 -5.56
C TYR A 303 -19.80 0.12 -4.35
N GLU A 304 -20.28 -1.06 -3.97
CA GLU A 304 -19.86 -1.76 -2.75
C GLU A 304 -19.10 -3.06 -3.02
N ALA A 305 -19.39 -3.70 -4.14
CA ALA A 305 -18.83 -5.02 -4.46
C ALA A 305 -18.61 -5.19 -5.95
N THR A 306 -17.58 -5.93 -6.30
CA THR A 306 -17.19 -6.19 -7.68
C THR A 306 -16.81 -7.66 -7.90
N THR A 307 -16.71 -8.05 -9.16
CA THR A 307 -16.24 -9.37 -9.58
C THR A 307 -15.14 -9.24 -10.62
N ALA A 308 -14.41 -10.32 -10.88
CA ALA A 308 -13.40 -10.35 -11.96
C ALA A 308 -14.01 -9.93 -13.30
N ALA A 309 -15.20 -10.43 -13.62
CA ALA A 309 -15.90 -10.10 -14.86
C ALA A 309 -16.33 -8.63 -14.92
N ALA A 310 -16.86 -8.07 -13.82
CA ALA A 310 -17.24 -6.65 -13.77
C ALA A 310 -16.03 -5.74 -13.92
N ILE A 311 -14.94 -6.01 -13.22
CA ILE A 311 -13.69 -5.24 -13.37
C ILE A 311 -13.19 -5.31 -14.82
N LYS A 312 -13.12 -6.52 -15.39
CA LYS A 312 -12.66 -6.69 -16.77
C LYS A 312 -13.50 -5.89 -17.74
N SER A 313 -14.84 -5.91 -17.62
CA SER A 313 -15.74 -5.16 -18.51
C SER A 313 -15.62 -3.63 -18.35
N ILE A 314 -15.32 -3.14 -17.14
CA ILE A 314 -15.00 -1.73 -16.90
C ILE A 314 -13.67 -1.35 -17.57
N TYR A 315 -12.63 -2.12 -17.30
CA TYR A 315 -11.27 -1.81 -17.81
C TYR A 315 -11.14 -1.99 -19.32
N SER A 316 -11.94 -2.86 -19.95
CA SER A 316 -12.00 -3.01 -21.42
C SER A 316 -12.89 -1.97 -22.11
N GLY A 317 -13.65 -1.16 -21.35
CA GLY A 317 -14.59 -0.19 -21.91
C GLY A 317 -15.90 -0.80 -22.42
N GLU A 318 -16.20 -2.08 -22.09
CA GLU A 318 -17.49 -2.71 -22.38
C GLU A 318 -18.61 -2.09 -21.54
N LYS A 319 -18.30 -1.71 -20.30
CA LYS A 319 -19.20 -1.00 -19.39
C LYS A 319 -18.57 0.34 -19.03
N THR A 320 -19.30 1.42 -19.32
CA THR A 320 -18.77 2.78 -19.20
C THR A 320 -19.52 3.65 -18.22
N LEU A 321 -20.74 3.28 -17.82
CA LEU A 321 -21.54 4.02 -16.84
C LEU A 321 -21.59 3.26 -15.51
N TRP A 322 -21.71 3.99 -14.40
CA TRP A 322 -21.90 3.37 -13.09
C TRP A 322 -23.22 2.59 -13.02
N SER A 323 -24.29 3.03 -13.70
CA SER A 323 -25.55 2.30 -13.84
C SER A 323 -25.42 0.94 -14.56
N ASP A 324 -24.33 0.70 -15.31
CA ASP A 324 -24.07 -0.61 -15.92
C ASP A 324 -23.60 -1.66 -14.89
N VAL A 325 -23.09 -1.24 -13.74
CA VAL A 325 -22.41 -2.11 -12.74
C VAL A 325 -23.02 -2.05 -11.35
N ILE A 326 -23.72 -0.96 -11.00
CA ILE A 326 -24.47 -0.82 -9.74
C ILE A 326 -25.89 -1.31 -10.00
N ALA A 327 -26.30 -2.37 -9.31
CA ALA A 327 -27.63 -2.97 -9.42
C ALA A 327 -28.57 -2.41 -8.34
#